data_c1692e3c1f26fc48865f66f55721a32d
#
_entry.id   c1692e3c1f26fc48865f66f55721a32d
#
_cell.length_a   1.000
_cell.length_b   1.000
_cell.length_c   1.000
_cell.angle_alpha   90.00
_cell.angle_beta   90.00
_cell.angle_gamma   90.00
#
_symmetry.space_group_name_H-M   'P 1'
#
loop_
_entity.id
_entity.type
_entity.pdbx_description
1 polymer ?
#
loop_
_entity_poly.entity_id
_entity_poly.type
_entity_poly.pdbx_seq_one_letter_code
_entity_poly.pdbx_strand_id
1 'polypeptide(L)'
;MQTLRKITITGFKSIRDQTLELDRLNVFIGGNGAGKSNLIGAFRFLHEVINQRLEKYVVTRGGADNILHFGRKTTSHIKFHLEFEDSTGFSTFDLRIDSTADSGLVIASEFPQAIRNDATTWYTQPLGYLTRDDGSVESGTVVDLMTHYSRESKLLEDERDEARQVAQALVNCRVYHFHDTSDTAAMKGICDVDDNRLLRPHAENLAAILYYLQEKKPDHFALIEDTLKQIAPFFGGFQLSPSRLNESKIRLEWREKGHDGYFNATVLSDGTLRFICLATLLLQPDLPGLVLLDEPELGLHPAAITLLAELLVSASQRTQILVATQSVTLINQLTPEQVWTVDRENDQSTFSKLHQDDLSEWLGEFALGELWEKNLIRARP
;
A
#
# COMPACT_ATOMS: atom_id res chain seq x y z
N MET A 1 4.76 12.85 -11.38
CA MET A 1 4.62 11.66 -10.50
C MET A 1 3.55 10.80 -11.12
N GLN A 2 3.85 9.55 -11.40
CA GLN A 2 2.87 8.60 -11.96
C GLN A 2 1.83 8.21 -10.91
N THR A 3 0.57 8.25 -11.28
CA THR A 3 -0.57 7.84 -10.46
C THR A 3 -1.19 6.60 -11.09
N LEU A 4 -1.49 5.57 -10.31
CA LEU A 4 -2.19 4.39 -10.80
C LEU A 4 -3.67 4.75 -11.01
N ARG A 5 -4.05 4.95 -12.28
CA ARG A 5 -5.41 5.32 -12.65
C ARG A 5 -6.36 4.13 -12.65
N LYS A 6 -5.88 2.98 -13.12
CA LYS A 6 -6.74 1.81 -13.29
C LYS A 6 -5.96 0.53 -13.01
N ILE A 7 -6.62 -0.41 -12.38
CA ILE A 7 -6.11 -1.76 -12.19
C ILE A 7 -7.18 -2.78 -12.54
N THR A 8 -6.81 -3.76 -13.37
CA THR A 8 -7.61 -4.97 -13.61
C THR A 8 -6.89 -6.15 -12.99
N ILE A 9 -7.60 -6.92 -12.19
CA ILE A 9 -7.11 -8.12 -11.50
C ILE A 9 -7.96 -9.30 -11.90
N THR A 10 -7.33 -10.34 -12.43
CA THR A 10 -8.02 -11.58 -12.82
C THR A 10 -7.40 -12.78 -12.12
N GLY A 11 -8.22 -13.65 -11.54
CA GLY A 11 -7.81 -14.95 -11.04
C GLY A 11 -7.09 -14.97 -9.68
N PHE A 12 -7.20 -13.91 -8.88
CA PHE A 12 -6.50 -13.80 -7.59
C PHE A 12 -7.45 -13.95 -6.40
N LYS A 13 -7.30 -15.02 -5.60
CA LYS A 13 -8.09 -15.31 -4.38
C LYS A 13 -9.61 -15.18 -4.63
N SER A 14 -10.29 -14.27 -3.92
CA SER A 14 -11.71 -14.00 -4.13
C SER A 14 -12.01 -13.10 -5.34
N ILE A 15 -11.00 -12.53 -5.98
CA ILE A 15 -11.15 -11.67 -7.15
C ILE A 15 -11.05 -12.52 -8.42
N ARG A 16 -12.20 -12.77 -9.06
CA ARG A 16 -12.26 -13.51 -10.31
C ARG A 16 -11.85 -12.66 -11.49
N ASP A 17 -12.49 -11.49 -11.64
CA ASP A 17 -12.19 -10.51 -12.66
C ASP A 17 -12.79 -9.16 -12.25
N GLN A 18 -11.94 -8.20 -11.92
CA GLN A 18 -12.37 -6.88 -11.45
C GLN A 18 -11.48 -5.79 -12.01
N THR A 19 -12.11 -4.71 -12.44
CA THR A 19 -11.46 -3.48 -12.88
C THR A 19 -11.85 -2.34 -11.97
N LEU A 20 -10.85 -1.62 -11.44
CA LEU A 20 -11.06 -0.46 -10.57
C LEU A 20 -10.40 0.77 -11.20
N GLU A 21 -11.15 1.86 -11.30
CA GLU A 21 -10.66 3.19 -11.65
C GLU A 21 -10.39 3.98 -10.37
N LEU A 22 -9.13 4.21 -10.07
CA LEU A 22 -8.66 4.72 -8.80
C LEU A 22 -8.45 6.23 -8.81
N ASP A 23 -8.86 6.88 -7.72
CA ASP A 23 -8.55 8.29 -7.44
C ASP A 23 -7.33 8.43 -6.51
N ARG A 24 -7.09 9.65 -6.04
CA ARG A 24 -6.04 9.95 -5.07
C ARG A 24 -6.27 9.26 -3.72
N LEU A 25 -7.51 9.22 -3.24
CA LEU A 25 -7.92 8.52 -2.04
C LEU A 25 -9.02 7.52 -2.37
N ASN A 26 -8.80 6.25 -2.04
CA ASN A 26 -9.75 5.16 -2.26
C ASN A 26 -9.91 4.38 -0.96
N VAL A 27 -11.11 4.40 -0.41
CA VAL A 27 -11.42 3.72 0.85
C VAL A 27 -12.43 2.61 0.60
N PHE A 28 -12.02 1.37 0.83
CA PHE A 28 -12.79 0.15 0.56
C PHE A 28 -13.48 -0.32 1.82
N ILE A 29 -14.82 -0.35 1.79
CA ILE A 29 -15.69 -0.79 2.89
C ILE A 29 -16.43 -2.06 2.55
N GLY A 30 -16.80 -2.84 3.55
CA GLY A 30 -17.58 -4.08 3.37
C GLY A 30 -17.44 -5.00 4.56
N GLY A 31 -18.26 -6.03 4.62
CA GLY A 31 -18.25 -7.01 5.69
C GLY A 31 -16.97 -7.85 5.74
N ASN A 32 -16.83 -8.60 6.82
CA ASN A 32 -15.75 -9.57 6.97
C ASN A 32 -15.82 -10.63 5.85
N GLY A 33 -14.70 -10.90 5.21
CA GLY A 33 -14.62 -11.86 4.12
C GLY A 33 -15.11 -11.36 2.75
N ALA A 34 -15.57 -10.12 2.61
CA ALA A 34 -16.00 -9.54 1.32
C ALA A 34 -14.84 -9.47 0.30
N GLY A 35 -13.59 -9.31 0.76
CA GLY A 35 -12.42 -9.33 -0.13
C GLY A 35 -11.56 -8.08 -0.09
N LYS A 36 -11.81 -7.13 0.83
CA LYS A 36 -11.00 -5.94 1.03
C LYS A 36 -9.50 -6.26 1.19
N SER A 37 -9.17 -7.11 2.15
CA SER A 37 -7.79 -7.55 2.39
C SER A 37 -7.22 -8.39 1.24
N ASN A 38 -8.06 -8.98 0.36
CA ASN A 38 -7.59 -9.65 -0.84
C ASN A 38 -7.13 -8.64 -1.90
N LEU A 39 -7.79 -7.48 -2.01
CA LEU A 39 -7.30 -6.38 -2.85
C LEU A 39 -5.93 -5.87 -2.37
N ILE A 40 -5.80 -5.57 -1.06
CA ILE A 40 -4.49 -5.20 -0.48
C ILE A 40 -3.45 -6.30 -0.70
N GLY A 41 -3.89 -7.57 -0.55
CA GLY A 41 -3.06 -8.75 -0.81
C GLY A 41 -2.59 -8.88 -2.26
N ALA A 42 -3.38 -8.41 -3.24
CA ALA A 42 -3.00 -8.40 -4.65
C ALA A 42 -1.84 -7.42 -4.91
N PHE A 43 -1.88 -6.24 -4.31
CA PHE A 43 -0.76 -5.30 -4.39
C PHE A 43 0.50 -5.82 -3.67
N ARG A 44 0.32 -6.49 -2.52
CA ARG A 44 1.45 -7.16 -1.85
C ARG A 44 2.03 -8.27 -2.73
N PHE A 45 1.20 -9.05 -3.38
CA PHE A 45 1.64 -10.09 -4.31
C PHE A 45 2.44 -9.47 -5.47
N LEU A 46 1.93 -8.41 -6.10
CA LEU A 46 2.66 -7.66 -7.14
C LEU A 46 4.03 -7.18 -6.62
N HIS A 47 4.07 -6.59 -5.42
CA HIS A 47 5.31 -6.14 -4.82
C HIS A 47 6.32 -7.28 -4.60
N GLU A 48 5.87 -8.47 -4.19
CA GLU A 48 6.76 -9.63 -4.04
C GLU A 48 7.24 -10.16 -5.40
N VAL A 49 6.38 -10.15 -6.43
CA VAL A 49 6.77 -10.51 -7.80
C VAL A 49 7.87 -9.60 -8.32
N ILE A 50 7.65 -8.28 -8.22
CA ILE A 50 8.60 -7.26 -8.70
C ILE A 50 9.95 -7.37 -7.98
N ASN A 51 9.94 -7.72 -6.69
CA ASN A 51 11.16 -7.88 -5.88
C ASN A 51 11.77 -9.30 -5.96
N GLN A 52 11.42 -10.13 -6.95
CA GLN A 52 11.95 -11.50 -7.18
C GLN A 52 11.65 -12.49 -6.03
N ARG A 53 10.60 -12.29 -5.31
CA ARG A 53 10.25 -13.12 -4.15
C ARG A 53 9.00 -13.95 -4.39
N LEU A 54 8.62 -14.16 -5.67
CA LEU A 54 7.43 -14.93 -6.05
C LEU A 54 7.46 -16.34 -5.46
N GLU A 55 8.55 -17.08 -5.64
CA GLU A 55 8.69 -18.45 -5.12
C GLU A 55 8.53 -18.49 -3.60
N LYS A 56 9.26 -17.61 -2.88
CA LYS A 56 9.14 -17.50 -1.42
C LYS A 56 7.72 -17.17 -0.99
N TYR A 57 7.06 -16.25 -1.69
CA TYR A 57 5.67 -15.89 -1.40
C TYR A 57 4.73 -17.08 -1.58
N VAL A 58 4.84 -17.83 -2.68
CA VAL A 58 4.02 -19.00 -2.97
C VAL A 58 4.20 -20.07 -1.87
N VAL A 59 5.44 -20.38 -1.53
CA VAL A 59 5.75 -21.37 -0.47
C VAL A 59 5.17 -20.95 0.87
N THR A 60 5.37 -19.69 1.28
CA THR A 60 4.86 -19.18 2.57
C THR A 60 3.34 -19.12 2.64
N ARG A 61 2.65 -19.08 1.50
CA ARG A 61 1.18 -19.11 1.40
C ARG A 61 0.62 -20.52 1.22
N GLY A 62 1.46 -21.57 1.23
CA GLY A 62 1.04 -22.96 1.11
C GLY A 62 0.69 -23.37 -0.32
N GLY A 63 1.31 -22.74 -1.33
CA GLY A 63 1.21 -23.10 -2.73
C GLY A 63 0.23 -22.26 -3.55
N ALA A 64 0.23 -22.50 -4.87
CA ALA A 64 -0.56 -21.76 -5.84
C ALA A 64 -2.08 -21.84 -5.60
N ASP A 65 -2.58 -22.96 -5.08
CA ASP A 65 -4.01 -23.15 -4.83
C ASP A 65 -4.60 -22.14 -3.82
N ASN A 66 -3.78 -21.63 -2.88
CA ASN A 66 -4.19 -20.62 -1.91
C ASN A 66 -4.10 -19.17 -2.43
N ILE A 67 -3.57 -19.01 -3.64
CA ILE A 67 -3.37 -17.70 -4.27
C ILE A 67 -4.32 -17.53 -5.45
N LEU A 68 -4.55 -18.61 -6.22
CA LEU A 68 -5.47 -18.62 -7.35
C LEU A 68 -6.93 -18.62 -6.90
N HIS A 69 -7.79 -18.01 -7.70
CA HIS A 69 -9.23 -18.02 -7.48
C HIS A 69 -9.78 -19.45 -7.59
N PHE A 70 -10.25 -20.00 -6.48
CA PHE A 70 -10.67 -21.41 -6.33
C PHE A 70 -9.61 -22.46 -6.71
N GLY A 71 -8.34 -22.09 -6.67
CA GLY A 71 -7.22 -23.00 -6.92
C GLY A 71 -7.03 -23.36 -8.40
N ARG A 72 -5.97 -24.13 -8.67
CA ARG A 72 -5.52 -24.50 -10.03
C ARG A 72 -6.53 -25.27 -10.87
N LYS A 73 -7.47 -25.98 -10.23
CA LYS A 73 -8.52 -26.73 -10.95
C LYS A 73 -9.53 -25.81 -11.63
N THR A 74 -9.72 -24.59 -11.09
CA THR A 74 -10.68 -23.62 -11.58
C THR A 74 -9.98 -22.51 -12.37
N THR A 75 -8.82 -22.07 -11.88
CA THR A 75 -8.10 -20.93 -12.41
C THR A 75 -6.65 -21.32 -12.69
N SER A 76 -6.23 -21.24 -13.95
CA SER A 76 -4.89 -21.62 -14.39
C SER A 76 -3.87 -20.49 -14.30
N HIS A 77 -4.33 -19.24 -14.20
CA HIS A 77 -3.45 -18.08 -14.26
C HIS A 77 -4.01 -16.89 -13.48
N ILE A 78 -3.10 -15.97 -13.11
CA ILE A 78 -3.41 -14.64 -12.59
C ILE A 78 -3.00 -13.62 -13.65
N LYS A 79 -3.82 -12.56 -13.83
CA LYS A 79 -3.45 -11.43 -14.66
C LYS A 79 -3.60 -10.13 -13.89
N PHE A 80 -2.67 -9.22 -14.13
CA PHE A 80 -2.74 -7.83 -13.74
C PHE A 80 -2.58 -6.96 -14.97
N HIS A 81 -3.46 -5.98 -15.13
CA HIS A 81 -3.31 -4.88 -16.07
C HIS A 81 -3.39 -3.59 -15.26
N LEU A 82 -2.34 -2.76 -15.33
CA LEU A 82 -2.24 -1.49 -14.63
C LEU A 82 -2.06 -0.36 -15.62
N GLU A 83 -2.83 0.71 -15.44
CA GLU A 83 -2.71 1.94 -16.22
C GLU A 83 -2.24 3.07 -15.29
N PHE A 84 -1.11 3.66 -15.62
CA PHE A 84 -0.55 4.81 -14.90
C PHE A 84 -0.71 6.07 -15.74
N GLU A 85 -0.93 7.19 -15.07
CA GLU A 85 -1.05 8.52 -15.69
C GLU A 85 -0.05 9.49 -15.05
N ASP A 86 0.57 10.32 -15.87
CA ASP A 86 1.33 11.49 -15.43
C ASP A 86 1.10 12.68 -16.37
N SER A 87 1.89 13.76 -16.19
CA SER A 87 1.78 14.96 -17.01
C SER A 87 2.16 14.77 -18.49
N THR A 88 2.80 13.65 -18.84
CA THR A 88 3.31 13.37 -20.19
C THR A 88 2.43 12.40 -20.98
N GLY A 89 1.59 11.60 -20.30
CA GLY A 89 0.69 10.64 -20.93
C GLY A 89 0.34 9.46 -20.03
N PHE A 90 0.03 8.34 -20.68
CA PHE A 90 -0.34 7.07 -20.05
C PHE A 90 0.73 6.04 -20.28
N SER A 91 0.98 5.21 -19.27
CA SER A 91 1.77 4.01 -19.40
C SER A 91 1.02 2.81 -18.83
N THR A 92 1.18 1.64 -19.40
CA THR A 92 0.49 0.43 -18.96
C THR A 92 1.51 -0.65 -18.60
N PHE A 93 1.08 -1.55 -17.73
CA PHE A 93 1.86 -2.72 -17.35
C PHE A 93 0.93 -3.94 -17.31
N ASP A 94 1.27 -4.94 -18.09
CA ASP A 94 0.56 -6.22 -18.16
C ASP A 94 1.44 -7.33 -17.58
N LEU A 95 0.90 -8.08 -16.62
CA LEU A 95 1.57 -9.22 -16.01
C LEU A 95 0.66 -10.43 -16.04
N ARG A 96 1.16 -11.54 -16.57
CA ARG A 96 0.52 -12.84 -16.50
C ARG A 96 1.41 -13.83 -15.76
N ILE A 97 0.81 -14.55 -14.83
CA ILE A 97 1.46 -15.57 -14.01
C ILE A 97 0.64 -16.86 -14.15
N ASP A 98 1.26 -17.92 -14.64
CA ASP A 98 0.63 -19.21 -14.84
C ASP A 98 0.99 -20.18 -13.69
N SER A 99 0.08 -21.11 -13.39
CA SER A 99 0.32 -22.15 -12.41
C SER A 99 1.08 -23.33 -13.01
N THR A 100 1.97 -23.91 -12.21
CA THR A 100 2.73 -25.11 -12.59
C THR A 100 2.10 -26.39 -12.00
N ALA A 101 2.47 -27.55 -12.53
CA ALA A 101 1.95 -28.84 -12.09
C ALA A 101 2.29 -29.16 -10.62
N ASP A 102 3.42 -28.68 -10.13
CA ASP A 102 3.97 -28.86 -8.78
C ASP A 102 3.46 -27.84 -7.74
N SER A 103 2.37 -27.13 -8.05
CA SER A 103 1.78 -26.10 -7.18
C SER A 103 2.60 -24.82 -7.06
N GLY A 104 3.49 -24.55 -8.00
CA GLY A 104 4.21 -23.29 -8.17
C GLY A 104 3.42 -22.27 -8.99
N LEU A 105 4.00 -21.07 -9.09
CA LEU A 105 3.59 -20.01 -10.00
C LEU A 105 4.81 -19.52 -10.77
N VAL A 106 4.64 -19.28 -12.08
CA VAL A 106 5.69 -18.78 -12.96
C VAL A 106 5.20 -17.58 -13.77
N ILE A 107 6.06 -16.60 -13.98
CA ILE A 107 5.74 -15.47 -14.84
C ILE A 107 5.69 -15.96 -16.28
N ALA A 108 4.52 -15.87 -16.92
CA ALA A 108 4.31 -16.33 -18.29
C ALA A 108 4.53 -15.21 -19.31
N SER A 109 4.16 -13.98 -18.96
CA SER A 109 4.38 -12.81 -19.82
C SER A 109 4.32 -11.52 -19.00
N GLU A 110 5.07 -10.54 -19.45
CA GLU A 110 5.19 -9.22 -18.87
C GLU A 110 5.36 -8.19 -19.98
N PHE A 111 4.52 -7.14 -20.00
CA PHE A 111 4.53 -6.15 -21.07
C PHE A 111 4.35 -4.74 -20.50
N PRO A 112 5.40 -3.92 -20.44
CA PRO A 112 5.25 -2.48 -20.30
C PRO A 112 4.90 -1.84 -21.66
N GLN A 113 3.97 -0.90 -21.64
CA GLN A 113 3.60 -0.08 -22.82
C GLN A 113 3.48 1.37 -22.38
N ALA A 114 3.82 2.28 -23.26
CA ALA A 114 3.60 3.70 -23.07
C ALA A 114 2.86 4.32 -24.26
N ILE A 115 1.91 5.20 -23.95
CA ILE A 115 1.13 5.95 -24.92
C ILE A 115 1.33 7.43 -24.60
N ARG A 116 1.99 8.18 -25.50
CA ARG A 116 2.13 9.63 -25.38
C ARG A 116 0.96 10.35 -26.04
N ASN A 117 0.66 11.56 -25.57
CA ASN A 117 -0.43 12.39 -26.09
C ASN A 117 -0.29 12.76 -27.57
N ASP A 118 0.89 12.66 -28.15
CA ASP A 118 1.22 13.06 -29.52
C ASP A 118 1.60 11.94 -30.48
N ALA A 119 1.83 10.71 -29.99
CA ALA A 119 2.14 9.56 -30.81
C ALA A 119 1.73 8.25 -30.13
N THR A 120 0.96 7.43 -30.84
CA THR A 120 0.65 6.06 -30.40
C THR A 120 1.78 5.15 -30.85
N THR A 121 2.69 4.82 -29.94
CA THR A 121 3.75 3.86 -30.22
C THR A 121 3.41 2.54 -29.53
N TRP A 122 3.13 1.52 -30.32
CA TRP A 122 2.79 0.17 -29.84
C TRP A 122 4.06 -0.66 -29.72
N TYR A 123 4.38 -1.13 -28.54
CA TYR A 123 5.45 -2.11 -28.32
C TYR A 123 4.85 -3.43 -27.89
N THR A 124 4.95 -4.41 -28.74
CA THR A 124 4.50 -5.78 -28.48
C THR A 124 5.68 -6.73 -28.61
N GLN A 125 6.60 -6.75 -27.63
CA GLN A 125 7.45 -7.91 -27.47
C GLN A 125 7.27 -8.45 -26.05
N PRO A 126 7.01 -9.76 -25.88
CA PRO A 126 7.02 -10.39 -24.59
C PRO A 126 8.42 -10.16 -23.99
N LEU A 127 8.48 -9.69 -22.74
CA LEU A 127 9.68 -9.82 -21.93
C LEU A 127 9.88 -11.33 -21.73
N GLY A 128 10.48 -11.96 -22.77
CA GLY A 128 10.68 -13.39 -22.82
C GLY A 128 11.71 -13.83 -21.81
N TYR A 129 11.60 -15.06 -21.40
CA TYR A 129 12.67 -15.78 -20.72
C TYR A 129 13.98 -15.58 -21.49
N LEU A 130 15.02 -15.07 -20.82
CA LEU A 130 16.37 -15.14 -21.34
C LEU A 130 16.78 -16.62 -21.32
N THR A 131 16.65 -17.31 -22.42
CA THR A 131 17.30 -18.60 -22.62
C THR A 131 18.77 -18.32 -22.90
N ARG A 132 19.65 -18.81 -22.04
CA ARG A 132 21.08 -18.88 -22.34
C ARG A 132 21.31 -19.85 -23.50
N ASP A 133 22.43 -19.72 -24.15
CA ASP A 133 22.87 -20.64 -25.25
C ASP A 133 22.89 -22.12 -24.82
N ASP A 134 22.88 -22.41 -23.51
CA ASP A 134 22.82 -23.76 -22.94
C ASP A 134 21.38 -24.27 -22.69
N GLY A 135 20.36 -23.47 -23.03
CA GLY A 135 18.93 -23.81 -22.84
C GLY A 135 18.41 -23.60 -21.41
N SER A 136 19.22 -23.08 -20.49
CA SER A 136 18.77 -22.73 -19.14
C SER A 136 17.96 -21.43 -19.14
N VAL A 137 16.88 -21.37 -18.32
CA VAL A 137 16.02 -20.20 -18.18
C VAL A 137 16.49 -19.40 -16.97
N GLU A 138 16.93 -18.18 -17.18
CA GLU A 138 17.24 -17.24 -16.11
C GLU A 138 16.00 -16.39 -15.83
N SER A 139 15.46 -16.49 -14.61
CA SER A 139 14.41 -15.59 -14.14
C SER A 139 15.05 -14.27 -13.68
N GLY A 140 15.01 -13.26 -14.54
CA GLY A 140 15.37 -11.91 -14.14
C GLY A 140 14.20 -11.19 -13.45
N THR A 141 14.48 -10.12 -12.68
CA THR A 141 13.43 -9.21 -12.17
C THR A 141 12.83 -8.39 -13.30
N VAL A 142 11.59 -7.87 -13.06
CA VAL A 142 11.07 -6.72 -13.81
C VAL A 142 12.11 -5.61 -13.92
N VAL A 143 12.80 -5.30 -12.85
CA VAL A 143 13.86 -4.27 -12.81
C VAL A 143 15.13 -4.73 -13.54
N ASP A 144 15.54 -5.99 -13.39
CA ASP A 144 16.71 -6.53 -14.11
C ASP A 144 16.39 -6.81 -15.57
N LEU A 145 15.20 -7.33 -15.88
CA LEU A 145 14.70 -7.44 -17.25
C LEU A 145 14.63 -6.07 -17.91
N MET A 146 14.08 -5.06 -17.23
CA MET A 146 14.06 -3.67 -17.73
C MET A 146 15.47 -3.05 -17.82
N THR A 147 16.39 -3.35 -16.90
CA THR A 147 17.80 -2.89 -17.00
C THR A 147 18.61 -3.70 -18.00
N HIS A 148 18.36 -4.99 -18.18
CA HIS A 148 19.07 -5.83 -19.14
C HIS A 148 18.59 -5.54 -20.56
N TYR A 149 17.28 -5.44 -20.80
CA TYR A 149 16.73 -4.96 -22.07
C TYR A 149 17.21 -3.55 -22.43
N SER A 150 17.45 -2.69 -21.43
CA SER A 150 18.02 -1.37 -21.66
C SER A 150 19.47 -1.40 -22.13
N ARG A 151 20.21 -2.51 -21.93
CA ARG A 151 21.61 -2.64 -22.37
C ARG A 151 21.78 -3.33 -23.73
N GLU A 152 20.91 -4.28 -24.08
CA GLU A 152 21.09 -5.13 -25.26
C GLU A 152 20.04 -4.89 -26.38
N SER A 153 18.88 -4.26 -26.07
CA SER A 153 17.87 -4.01 -27.09
C SER A 153 18.12 -2.70 -27.85
N LYS A 154 17.76 -2.69 -29.14
CA LYS A 154 17.71 -1.49 -30.00
C LYS A 154 16.55 -0.54 -29.66
N LEU A 155 16.02 -0.58 -28.43
CA LEU A 155 15.00 0.36 -27.97
C LEU A 155 15.56 1.78 -27.96
N LEU A 156 14.76 2.74 -28.36
CA LEU A 156 15.09 4.17 -28.29
C LEU A 156 15.26 4.58 -26.81
N GLU A 157 16.08 5.59 -26.52
CA GLU A 157 16.34 6.05 -25.15
C GLU A 157 15.04 6.41 -24.40
N ASP A 158 14.08 6.99 -25.10
CA ASP A 158 12.77 7.36 -24.58
C ASP A 158 11.95 6.14 -24.05
N GLU A 159 12.01 5.00 -24.73
CA GLU A 159 11.32 3.75 -24.35
C GLU A 159 11.86 3.14 -23.07
N ARG A 160 13.17 3.29 -22.86
CA ARG A 160 13.86 2.82 -21.66
C ARG A 160 13.43 3.61 -20.42
N ASP A 161 13.23 4.92 -20.60
CA ASP A 161 12.85 5.80 -19.50
C ASP A 161 11.41 5.55 -19.06
N GLU A 162 10.51 5.24 -19.98
CA GLU A 162 9.11 4.90 -19.68
C GLU A 162 8.99 3.57 -18.93
N ALA A 163 9.69 2.52 -19.38
CA ALA A 163 9.75 1.24 -18.68
C ALA A 163 10.33 1.38 -17.26
N ARG A 164 11.35 2.22 -17.09
CA ARG A 164 11.92 2.56 -15.78
C ARG A 164 10.90 3.29 -14.89
N GLN A 165 10.11 4.20 -15.45
CA GLN A 165 9.09 4.94 -14.70
C GLN A 165 8.00 4.01 -14.17
N VAL A 166 7.49 3.09 -14.99
CA VAL A 166 6.52 2.06 -14.56
C VAL A 166 7.10 1.18 -13.47
N ALA A 167 8.35 0.69 -13.66
CA ALA A 167 9.03 -0.10 -12.63
C ALA A 167 9.18 0.67 -11.32
N GLN A 168 9.56 1.95 -11.40
CA GLN A 168 9.71 2.80 -10.23
C GLN A 168 8.36 3.06 -9.53
N ALA A 169 7.27 3.24 -10.29
CA ALA A 169 5.93 3.39 -9.73
C ALA A 169 5.51 2.13 -8.96
N LEU A 170 5.75 0.94 -9.53
CA LEU A 170 5.45 -0.34 -8.89
C LEU A 170 6.33 -0.60 -7.64
N VAL A 171 7.62 -0.28 -7.70
CA VAL A 171 8.53 -0.37 -6.54
C VAL A 171 8.13 0.60 -5.43
N ASN A 172 7.57 1.76 -5.80
CA ASN A 172 7.10 2.77 -4.86
C ASN A 172 5.68 2.49 -4.30
N CYS A 173 5.07 1.38 -4.68
CA CYS A 173 3.83 0.90 -4.07
C CYS A 173 4.16 0.20 -2.74
N ARG A 174 3.66 0.72 -1.62
CA ARG A 174 3.99 0.23 -0.28
C ARG A 174 2.74 -0.15 0.49
N VAL A 175 2.75 -1.37 1.02
CA VAL A 175 1.71 -1.88 1.92
C VAL A 175 2.21 -1.79 3.35
N TYR A 176 1.51 -1.05 4.20
CA TYR A 176 1.87 -0.84 5.60
C TYR A 176 0.95 -1.65 6.52
N HIS A 177 1.54 -2.22 7.56
CA HIS A 177 0.87 -3.03 8.57
C HIS A 177 1.38 -2.67 9.95
N PHE A 178 0.62 -1.89 10.69
CA PHE A 178 0.95 -1.50 12.05
C PHE A 178 0.11 -2.26 13.10
N HIS A 179 -0.31 -3.49 12.78
CA HIS A 179 -1.18 -4.28 13.65
C HIS A 179 -0.46 -4.95 14.81
N ASP A 180 0.79 -5.36 14.59
CA ASP A 180 1.59 -5.94 15.67
C ASP A 180 2.11 -4.84 16.59
N THR A 181 1.52 -4.77 17.78
CA THR A 181 1.92 -3.88 18.88
C THR A 181 2.32 -4.69 20.12
N SER A 182 2.58 -6.01 19.96
CA SER A 182 3.07 -6.87 21.04
C SER A 182 4.40 -6.36 21.63
N ASP A 183 4.83 -6.91 22.75
CA ASP A 183 6.10 -6.52 23.38
C ASP A 183 7.31 -6.77 22.48
N THR A 184 7.20 -7.68 21.54
CA THR A 184 8.23 -8.02 20.54
C THR A 184 8.02 -7.33 19.19
N ALA A 185 7.04 -6.44 19.07
CA ALA A 185 6.75 -5.72 17.84
C ALA A 185 7.99 -4.95 17.34
N ALA A 186 8.26 -5.04 16.06
CA ALA A 186 9.45 -4.48 15.45
C ALA A 186 9.56 -2.96 15.66
N MET A 187 8.44 -2.24 15.70
CA MET A 187 8.36 -0.79 15.96
C MET A 187 8.78 -0.38 17.39
N LYS A 188 8.79 -1.32 18.35
CA LYS A 188 9.28 -1.12 19.73
C LYS A 188 10.77 -1.44 19.86
N GLY A 189 11.37 -2.02 18.82
CA GLY A 189 12.76 -2.50 18.82
C GLY A 189 13.80 -1.39 18.66
N ILE A 190 15.05 -1.85 18.65
CA ILE A 190 16.21 -1.01 18.34
C ILE A 190 16.46 -1.11 16.84
N CYS A 191 16.66 0.01 16.15
CA CYS A 191 16.98 0.06 14.73
C CYS A 191 18.31 0.76 14.45
N ASP A 192 18.79 0.68 13.23
CA ASP A 192 19.96 1.44 12.77
C ASP A 192 19.56 2.90 12.48
N VAL A 193 20.38 3.84 12.96
CA VAL A 193 20.18 5.29 12.72
C VAL A 193 20.14 5.60 11.23
N ASP A 194 20.95 4.91 10.42
CA ASP A 194 21.04 5.11 8.97
C ASP A 194 19.86 4.54 8.18
N ASP A 195 18.99 3.73 8.82
CA ASP A 195 17.76 3.24 8.22
C ASP A 195 16.64 4.28 8.30
N ASN A 196 16.86 5.44 7.69
CA ASN A 196 16.03 6.65 7.84
C ASN A 196 15.50 7.23 6.51
N ARG A 197 15.58 6.48 5.40
CA ARG A 197 15.16 6.98 4.07
C ARG A 197 13.65 6.87 3.84
N LEU A 198 13.06 5.73 4.23
CA LEU A 198 11.63 5.44 4.08
C LEU A 198 11.15 4.64 5.27
N LEU A 199 9.97 4.95 5.77
CA LEU A 199 9.34 4.14 6.81
C LEU A 199 9.10 2.72 6.29
N ARG A 200 9.52 1.72 7.07
CA ARG A 200 9.34 0.31 6.71
C ARG A 200 7.90 -0.16 6.93
N PRO A 201 7.47 -1.25 6.27
CA PRO A 201 6.08 -1.73 6.32
C PRO A 201 5.52 -1.98 7.72
N HIS A 202 6.34 -2.39 8.68
CA HIS A 202 5.95 -2.63 10.09
C HIS A 202 6.51 -1.57 11.05
N ALA A 203 6.97 -0.43 10.52
CA ALA A 203 7.60 0.66 11.27
C ALA A 203 8.84 0.23 12.09
N GLU A 204 9.59 -0.78 11.64
CA GLU A 204 10.78 -1.30 12.32
C GLU A 204 11.85 -0.22 12.55
N ASN A 205 11.86 0.82 11.70
CA ASN A 205 12.78 1.93 11.72
C ASN A 205 12.15 3.26 12.19
N LEU A 206 11.02 3.20 12.89
CA LEU A 206 10.26 4.39 13.32
C LEU A 206 11.13 5.41 14.05
N ALA A 207 11.97 4.94 15.00
CA ALA A 207 12.86 5.82 15.75
C ALA A 207 13.87 6.54 14.86
N ALA A 208 14.44 5.86 13.88
CA ALA A 208 15.41 6.45 12.94
C ALA A 208 14.76 7.49 12.00
N ILE A 209 13.53 7.22 11.52
CA ILE A 209 12.78 8.19 10.73
C ILE A 209 12.47 9.44 11.54
N LEU A 210 11.92 9.29 12.75
CA LEU A 210 11.61 10.42 13.63
C LEU A 210 12.86 11.22 14.00
N TYR A 211 13.98 10.55 14.27
CA TYR A 211 15.26 11.21 14.55
C TYR A 211 15.75 12.00 13.33
N TYR A 212 15.69 11.43 12.13
CA TYR A 212 16.02 12.15 10.90
C TYR A 212 15.13 13.38 10.71
N LEU A 213 13.82 13.25 10.96
CA LEU A 213 12.90 14.38 10.87
C LEU A 213 13.21 15.45 11.89
N GLN A 214 13.55 15.09 13.13
CA GLN A 214 13.97 16.03 14.17
C GLN A 214 15.19 16.84 13.74
N GLU A 215 16.20 16.19 13.16
CA GLU A 215 17.47 16.81 12.79
C GLU A 215 17.43 17.59 11.46
N LYS A 216 16.63 17.14 10.49
CA LYS A 216 16.68 17.62 9.11
C LYS A 216 15.38 18.24 8.60
N LYS A 217 14.25 17.97 9.25
CA LYS A 217 12.91 18.40 8.84
C LYS A 217 12.06 18.81 10.06
N PRO A 218 12.53 19.79 10.86
CA PRO A 218 11.93 20.14 12.14
C PRO A 218 10.46 20.53 12.06
N ASP A 219 10.01 21.14 10.96
CA ASP A 219 8.61 21.51 10.76
C ASP A 219 7.70 20.27 10.69
N HIS A 220 8.13 19.24 9.96
CA HIS A 220 7.39 17.97 9.88
C HIS A 220 7.41 17.22 11.21
N PHE A 221 8.54 17.24 11.91
CA PHE A 221 8.66 16.63 13.22
C PHE A 221 7.73 17.30 14.24
N ALA A 222 7.72 18.64 14.30
CA ALA A 222 6.82 19.40 15.17
C ALA A 222 5.34 19.11 14.83
N LEU A 223 4.97 19.05 13.55
CA LEU A 223 3.62 18.71 13.13
C LEU A 223 3.19 17.32 13.60
N ILE A 224 4.10 16.33 13.57
CA ILE A 224 3.83 14.99 14.10
C ILE A 224 3.58 15.05 15.61
N GLU A 225 4.46 15.73 16.38
CA GLU A 225 4.27 15.85 17.82
C GLU A 225 2.97 16.59 18.19
N ASP A 226 2.66 17.67 17.50
CA ASP A 226 1.45 18.46 17.78
C ASP A 226 0.18 17.69 17.40
N THR A 227 0.23 16.87 16.36
CA THR A 227 -0.84 15.94 16.01
C THR A 227 -1.04 14.87 17.10
N LEU A 228 0.05 14.31 17.64
CA LEU A 228 0.00 13.35 18.73
C LEU A 228 -0.58 13.95 20.03
N LYS A 229 -0.23 15.18 20.37
CA LYS A 229 -0.75 15.87 21.58
C LYS A 229 -2.28 16.04 21.54
N GLN A 230 -2.90 16.05 20.35
CA GLN A 230 -4.38 16.14 20.23
C GLN A 230 -5.06 14.85 20.70
N ILE A 231 -4.47 13.69 20.51
CA ILE A 231 -5.05 12.39 20.90
C ILE A 231 -4.45 11.83 22.19
N ALA A 232 -3.27 12.26 22.57
CA ALA A 232 -2.52 11.84 23.75
C ALA A 232 -2.05 13.08 24.54
N PRO A 233 -2.95 13.76 25.30
CA PRO A 233 -2.61 15.02 26.01
C PRO A 233 -1.49 14.86 27.06
N PHE A 234 -1.22 13.63 27.50
CA PHE A 234 -0.13 13.28 28.37
C PHE A 234 1.24 13.26 27.65
N PHE A 235 1.27 13.17 26.33
CA PHE A 235 2.50 13.12 25.55
C PHE A 235 3.23 14.46 25.62
N GLY A 236 4.45 14.45 26.16
CA GLY A 236 5.31 15.62 26.34
C GLY A 236 6.26 15.87 25.17
N GLY A 237 6.56 14.84 24.40
CA GLY A 237 7.46 14.90 23.23
C GLY A 237 8.34 13.66 23.11
N PHE A 238 8.94 13.48 21.96
CA PHE A 238 9.91 12.42 21.74
C PHE A 238 11.26 12.76 22.39
N GLN A 239 11.98 11.73 22.81
CA GLN A 239 13.35 11.80 23.29
C GLN A 239 14.21 10.91 22.41
N LEU A 240 14.67 11.47 21.29
CA LEU A 240 15.39 10.71 20.28
C LEU A 240 16.88 11.04 20.35
N SER A 241 17.68 10.02 20.65
CA SER A 241 19.13 10.13 20.61
C SER A 241 19.74 8.75 20.35
N PRO A 242 20.82 8.66 19.56
CA PRO A 242 21.57 7.43 19.41
C PRO A 242 22.04 6.88 20.75
N SER A 243 22.17 5.57 20.84
CA SER A 243 22.67 4.90 22.06
C SER A 243 24.09 5.37 22.40
N ARG A 244 24.33 5.75 23.65
CA ARG A 244 25.66 6.23 24.13
C ARG A 244 26.78 5.21 23.96
N LEU A 245 26.46 3.91 23.92
CA LEU A 245 27.43 2.83 23.77
C LEU A 245 27.55 2.33 22.35
N ASN A 246 26.56 2.66 21.48
CA ASN A 246 26.58 2.30 20.08
C ASN A 246 25.80 3.34 19.28
N GLU A 247 26.50 4.36 18.81
CA GLU A 247 25.91 5.51 18.10
C GLU A 247 25.22 5.15 16.77
N SER A 248 25.43 3.93 16.24
CA SER A 248 24.71 3.44 15.06
C SER A 248 23.29 2.95 15.38
N LYS A 249 22.92 2.85 16.66
CA LYS A 249 21.62 2.31 17.11
C LYS A 249 20.78 3.35 17.82
N ILE A 250 19.47 3.27 17.55
CA ILE A 250 18.46 4.13 18.15
C ILE A 250 17.19 3.33 18.47
N ARG A 251 16.44 3.77 19.45
CA ARG A 251 15.10 3.27 19.78
C ARG A 251 14.15 4.41 20.06
N LEU A 252 12.85 4.14 20.00
CA LEU A 252 11.81 5.11 20.28
C LEU A 252 11.71 5.34 21.80
N GLU A 253 12.02 6.56 22.23
CA GLU A 253 11.85 7.06 23.58
C GLU A 253 11.02 8.33 23.57
N TRP A 254 10.26 8.56 24.65
CA TRP A 254 9.34 9.69 24.78
C TRP A 254 9.24 10.16 26.23
N ARG A 255 8.73 11.35 26.43
CA ARG A 255 8.48 11.92 27.75
C ARG A 255 6.99 12.13 27.99
N GLU A 256 6.58 11.94 29.22
CA GLU A 256 5.25 12.33 29.67
C GLU A 256 5.26 13.79 30.15
N LYS A 257 4.17 14.51 29.90
CA LYS A 257 4.03 15.90 30.31
C LYS A 257 4.03 16.01 31.84
N GLY A 258 4.94 16.83 32.35
CA GLY A 258 5.09 17.03 33.80
C GLY A 258 5.91 15.94 34.52
N HIS A 259 6.57 15.05 33.77
CA HIS A 259 7.47 14.05 34.30
C HIS A 259 8.90 14.24 33.75
N ASP A 260 9.93 14.19 34.65
CA ASP A 260 11.33 14.43 34.27
C ASP A 260 11.99 13.20 33.61
N GLY A 261 11.41 12.01 33.76
CA GLY A 261 11.91 10.78 33.18
C GLY A 261 11.47 10.59 31.73
N TYR A 262 12.14 9.69 31.01
CA TYR A 262 11.75 9.24 29.71
C TYR A 262 11.39 7.76 29.73
N PHE A 263 10.51 7.37 28.81
CA PHE A 263 9.98 6.02 28.67
C PHE A 263 10.30 5.48 27.28
N ASN A 264 10.45 4.18 27.14
CA ASN A 264 10.55 3.54 25.85
C ASN A 264 9.15 3.25 25.25
N ALA A 265 9.10 2.84 24.00
CA ALA A 265 7.85 2.58 23.29
C ALA A 265 6.98 1.47 23.91
N THR A 266 7.55 0.59 24.75
CA THR A 266 6.80 -0.53 25.37
C THR A 266 5.76 -0.07 26.38
N VAL A 267 5.87 1.16 26.89
CA VAL A 267 4.93 1.76 27.86
C VAL A 267 3.74 2.44 27.16
N LEU A 268 3.85 2.70 25.87
CA LEU A 268 2.74 3.28 25.10
C LEU A 268 1.59 2.28 24.93
N SER A 269 0.36 2.78 24.97
CA SER A 269 -0.79 1.97 24.58
C SER A 269 -0.69 1.58 23.11
N ASP A 270 -1.27 0.45 22.74
CA ASP A 270 -1.26 -0.07 21.36
C ASP A 270 -1.84 0.95 20.37
N GLY A 271 -2.95 1.59 20.74
CA GLY A 271 -3.57 2.64 19.91
C GLY A 271 -2.68 3.85 19.73
N THR A 272 -2.01 4.32 20.80
CA THR A 272 -1.09 5.46 20.73
C THR A 272 0.10 5.13 19.82
N LEU A 273 0.73 3.97 20.02
CA LEU A 273 1.88 3.55 19.22
C LEU A 273 1.51 3.41 17.73
N ARG A 274 0.37 2.80 17.43
CA ARG A 274 -0.14 2.68 16.06
C ARG A 274 -0.42 4.04 15.44
N PHE A 275 -1.02 4.96 16.19
CA PHE A 275 -1.25 6.31 15.71
C PHE A 275 0.06 7.07 15.45
N ILE A 276 1.10 6.89 16.27
CA ILE A 276 2.45 7.44 16.01
C ILE A 276 2.97 6.96 14.64
N CYS A 277 2.86 5.66 14.34
CA CYS A 277 3.28 5.11 13.06
C CYS A 277 2.51 5.72 11.88
N LEU A 278 1.17 5.85 12.01
CA LEU A 278 0.31 6.44 10.99
C LEU A 278 0.58 7.93 10.78
N ALA A 279 0.70 8.70 11.87
CA ALA A 279 1.04 10.12 11.80
C ALA A 279 2.42 10.34 11.16
N THR A 280 3.42 9.54 11.57
CA THR A 280 4.76 9.59 10.97
C THR A 280 4.70 9.27 9.48
N LEU A 281 3.99 8.21 9.07
CA LEU A 281 3.81 7.84 7.67
C LEU A 281 3.17 8.97 6.87
N LEU A 282 2.04 9.52 7.35
CA LEU A 282 1.23 10.46 6.56
C LEU A 282 1.75 11.89 6.57
N LEU A 283 2.53 12.28 7.60
CA LEU A 283 3.06 13.64 7.75
C LEU A 283 4.53 13.80 7.31
N GLN A 284 5.25 12.69 7.03
CA GLN A 284 6.62 12.80 6.51
C GLN A 284 6.66 13.52 5.16
N PRO A 285 7.78 14.20 4.81
CA PRO A 285 7.89 14.97 3.56
C PRO A 285 7.87 14.07 2.31
N ASP A 286 8.58 12.95 2.38
CA ASP A 286 8.79 12.04 1.25
C ASP A 286 7.88 10.82 1.41
N LEU A 287 6.79 10.78 0.64
CA LEU A 287 5.83 9.69 0.66
C LEU A 287 6.11 8.70 -0.49
N PRO A 288 5.80 7.39 -0.30
CA PRO A 288 5.73 6.46 -1.41
C PRO A 288 4.72 6.91 -2.47
N GLY A 289 4.85 6.47 -3.71
CA GLY A 289 3.93 6.82 -4.79
C GLY A 289 2.51 6.31 -4.58
N LEU A 290 2.39 5.15 -3.93
CA LEU A 290 1.13 4.54 -3.53
C LEU A 290 1.27 3.95 -2.12
N VAL A 291 0.41 4.38 -1.21
CA VAL A 291 0.30 3.90 0.18
C VAL A 291 -0.93 3.01 0.31
N LEU A 292 -0.75 1.80 0.79
CA LEU A 292 -1.85 0.89 1.10
C LEU A 292 -1.91 0.61 2.60
N LEU A 293 -3.10 0.74 3.18
CA LEU A 293 -3.37 0.52 4.61
C LEU A 293 -4.53 -0.47 4.77
N ASP A 294 -4.33 -1.49 5.58
CA ASP A 294 -5.37 -2.46 5.93
C ASP A 294 -5.80 -2.23 7.38
N GLU A 295 -7.07 -1.89 7.60
CA GLU A 295 -7.67 -1.57 8.91
C GLU A 295 -6.80 -0.64 9.79
N PRO A 296 -6.40 0.55 9.30
CA PRO A 296 -5.48 1.42 10.04
C PRO A 296 -6.09 1.96 11.34
N GLU A 297 -7.41 1.95 11.45
CA GLU A 297 -8.17 2.41 12.62
C GLU A 297 -8.21 1.43 13.79
N LEU A 298 -7.77 0.18 13.58
CA LEU A 298 -7.89 -0.87 14.58
C LEU A 298 -7.22 -0.49 15.90
N GLY A 299 -8.01 -0.52 17.01
CA GLY A 299 -7.53 -0.16 18.34
C GLY A 299 -7.36 1.34 18.60
N LEU A 300 -7.75 2.20 17.66
CA LEU A 300 -7.77 3.65 17.87
C LEU A 300 -9.06 4.11 18.58
N HIS A 301 -8.92 5.14 19.41
CA HIS A 301 -10.08 5.84 19.96
C HIS A 301 -10.82 6.62 18.85
N PRO A 302 -12.16 6.78 18.89
CA PRO A 302 -12.92 7.51 17.87
C PRO A 302 -12.37 8.88 17.47
N ALA A 303 -11.89 9.68 18.43
CA ALA A 303 -11.24 10.97 18.13
C ALA A 303 -9.95 10.81 17.29
N ALA A 304 -9.18 9.74 17.53
CA ALA A 304 -8.00 9.46 16.75
C ALA A 304 -8.34 8.95 15.33
N ILE A 305 -9.48 8.27 15.17
CA ILE A 305 -9.98 7.85 13.85
C ILE A 305 -10.42 9.06 13.02
N THR A 306 -11.11 10.04 13.64
CA THR A 306 -11.46 11.30 12.95
C THR A 306 -10.20 12.02 12.47
N LEU A 307 -9.21 12.19 13.33
CA LEU A 307 -7.93 12.82 12.96
C LEU A 307 -7.18 12.03 11.90
N LEU A 308 -7.22 10.68 11.95
CA LEU A 308 -6.65 9.82 10.92
C LEU A 308 -7.30 10.09 9.55
N ALA A 309 -8.63 10.26 9.50
CA ALA A 309 -9.32 10.58 8.25
C ALA A 309 -8.83 11.91 7.65
N GLU A 310 -8.68 12.95 8.48
CA GLU A 310 -8.11 14.23 8.05
C GLU A 310 -6.69 14.09 7.51
N LEU A 311 -5.85 13.29 8.18
CA LEU A 311 -4.49 13.00 7.73
C LEU A 311 -4.47 12.24 6.39
N LEU A 312 -5.37 11.26 6.19
CA LEU A 312 -5.50 10.54 4.92
C LEU A 312 -5.91 11.48 3.78
N VAL A 313 -6.91 12.33 3.99
CA VAL A 313 -7.34 13.33 3.00
C VAL A 313 -6.22 14.31 2.69
N SER A 314 -5.52 14.83 3.70
CA SER A 314 -4.38 15.73 3.49
C SER A 314 -3.22 15.06 2.75
N ALA A 315 -2.82 13.85 3.15
CA ALA A 315 -1.74 13.11 2.52
C ALA A 315 -2.08 12.69 1.07
N SER A 316 -3.36 12.45 0.76
CA SER A 316 -3.81 12.09 -0.58
C SER A 316 -3.54 13.19 -1.63
N GLN A 317 -3.33 14.44 -1.21
CA GLN A 317 -2.92 15.52 -2.11
C GLN A 317 -1.46 15.34 -2.60
N ARG A 318 -0.62 14.59 -1.85
CA ARG A 318 0.81 14.38 -2.13
C ARG A 318 1.14 12.99 -2.64
N THR A 319 0.29 12.00 -2.34
CA THR A 319 0.46 10.61 -2.77
C THR A 319 -0.89 9.96 -3.01
N GLN A 320 -0.92 8.82 -3.67
CA GLN A 320 -2.13 8.02 -3.80
C GLN A 320 -2.28 7.07 -2.61
N ILE A 321 -3.50 6.95 -2.08
CA ILE A 321 -3.76 6.15 -0.88
C ILE A 321 -4.93 5.19 -1.13
N LEU A 322 -4.74 3.93 -0.77
CA LEU A 322 -5.77 2.91 -0.71
C LEU A 322 -5.91 2.41 0.73
N VAL A 323 -7.13 2.45 1.26
CA VAL A 323 -7.45 2.01 2.63
C VAL A 323 -8.53 0.95 2.58
N ALA A 324 -8.31 -0.19 3.23
CA ALA A 324 -9.37 -1.13 3.55
C ALA A 324 -9.81 -0.91 5.01
N THR A 325 -11.10 -0.72 5.26
CA THR A 325 -11.61 -0.39 6.60
C THR A 325 -12.97 -1.01 6.86
N GLN A 326 -13.33 -1.10 8.15
CA GLN A 326 -14.68 -1.39 8.65
C GLN A 326 -15.18 -0.31 9.61
N SER A 327 -14.50 0.83 9.68
CA SER A 327 -14.83 1.90 10.63
C SER A 327 -15.88 2.85 10.08
N VAL A 328 -17.08 2.80 10.65
CA VAL A 328 -18.16 3.79 10.43
C VAL A 328 -17.65 5.20 10.72
N THR A 329 -16.91 5.38 11.82
CA THR A 329 -16.35 6.69 12.21
C THR A 329 -15.43 7.26 11.13
N LEU A 330 -14.58 6.42 10.51
CA LEU A 330 -13.69 6.87 9.45
C LEU A 330 -14.47 7.23 8.19
N ILE A 331 -15.46 6.41 7.81
CA ILE A 331 -16.29 6.63 6.62
C ILE A 331 -17.11 7.90 6.72
N ASN A 332 -17.59 8.26 7.92
CA ASN A 332 -18.33 9.50 8.16
C ASN A 332 -17.55 10.80 7.89
N GLN A 333 -16.23 10.70 7.74
CA GLN A 333 -15.34 11.84 7.44
C GLN A 333 -15.04 11.97 5.94
N LEU A 334 -15.60 11.09 5.10
CA LEU A 334 -15.26 10.97 3.67
C LEU A 334 -16.43 11.39 2.78
N THR A 335 -16.11 11.71 1.52
CA THR A 335 -17.14 11.90 0.48
C THR A 335 -17.44 10.57 -0.22
N PRO A 336 -18.62 10.41 -0.85
CA PRO A 336 -18.96 9.19 -1.58
C PRO A 336 -17.91 8.78 -2.61
N GLU A 337 -17.36 9.74 -3.36
CA GLU A 337 -16.39 9.48 -4.43
C GLU A 337 -15.09 8.86 -3.92
N GLN A 338 -14.79 9.01 -2.62
CA GLN A 338 -13.62 8.41 -1.99
C GLN A 338 -13.87 6.97 -1.53
N VAL A 339 -15.12 6.49 -1.59
CA VAL A 339 -15.55 5.23 -0.98
C VAL A 339 -15.95 4.21 -2.05
N TRP A 340 -15.46 2.99 -1.86
CA TRP A 340 -15.79 1.80 -2.63
C TRP A 340 -16.47 0.78 -1.72
N THR A 341 -17.59 0.25 -2.15
CA THR A 341 -18.24 -0.89 -1.50
C THR A 341 -17.65 -2.20 -2.03
N VAL A 342 -17.40 -3.13 -1.13
CA VAL A 342 -16.88 -4.46 -1.45
C VAL A 342 -17.86 -5.51 -0.95
N ASP A 343 -18.46 -6.24 -1.87
CA ASP A 343 -19.40 -7.32 -1.61
C ASP A 343 -18.86 -8.66 -2.07
N ARG A 344 -19.52 -9.73 -1.63
CA ARG A 344 -19.27 -11.06 -2.14
C ARG A 344 -20.51 -11.58 -2.86
N GLU A 345 -20.46 -11.61 -4.18
CA GLU A 345 -21.54 -12.10 -5.03
C GLU A 345 -21.06 -13.28 -5.88
N ASN A 346 -21.86 -14.36 -5.94
CA ASN A 346 -21.51 -15.57 -6.69
C ASN A 346 -20.08 -16.07 -6.40
N ASP A 347 -19.73 -16.11 -5.11
CA ASP A 347 -18.44 -16.56 -4.61
C ASP A 347 -17.22 -15.72 -5.04
N GLN A 348 -17.42 -14.55 -5.61
CA GLN A 348 -16.36 -13.60 -5.97
C GLN A 348 -16.55 -12.26 -5.27
N SER A 349 -15.45 -11.53 -5.08
CA SER A 349 -15.49 -10.15 -4.59
C SER A 349 -15.87 -9.21 -5.73
N THR A 350 -16.83 -8.33 -5.48
CA THR A 350 -17.25 -7.26 -6.37
C THR A 350 -16.95 -5.91 -5.72
N PHE A 351 -16.48 -4.96 -6.52
CA PHE A 351 -16.10 -3.62 -6.07
C PHE A 351 -16.92 -2.59 -6.83
N SER A 352 -17.60 -1.71 -6.11
CA SER A 352 -18.42 -0.65 -6.70
C SER A 352 -18.09 0.68 -6.05
N LYS A 353 -17.78 1.68 -6.85
CA LYS A 353 -17.53 3.04 -6.38
C LYS A 353 -18.85 3.72 -6.03
N LEU A 354 -18.88 4.47 -4.93
CA LEU A 354 -20.03 5.29 -4.61
C LEU A 354 -19.97 6.60 -5.37
N HIS A 355 -21.14 7.13 -5.72
CA HIS A 355 -21.30 8.44 -6.34
C HIS A 355 -22.29 9.27 -5.55
N GLN A 356 -22.02 10.57 -5.42
CA GLN A 356 -22.90 11.50 -4.68
C GLN A 356 -24.31 11.55 -5.26
N ASP A 357 -24.43 11.46 -6.59
CA ASP A 357 -25.72 11.49 -7.27
C ASP A 357 -26.64 10.33 -6.84
N ASP A 358 -26.07 9.14 -6.60
CA ASP A 358 -26.80 7.94 -6.18
C ASP A 358 -27.31 8.05 -4.72
N LEU A 359 -26.74 8.94 -3.92
CA LEU A 359 -26.98 9.09 -2.49
C LEU A 359 -27.59 10.45 -2.13
N SER A 360 -27.89 11.30 -3.11
CA SER A 360 -28.35 12.68 -2.92
C SER A 360 -29.59 12.80 -2.04
N GLU A 361 -30.51 11.84 -2.11
CA GLU A 361 -31.74 11.81 -1.28
C GLU A 361 -31.45 11.55 0.19
N TRP A 362 -30.34 10.89 0.54
CA TRP A 362 -30.03 10.42 1.88
C TRP A 362 -28.95 11.25 2.58
N LEU A 363 -28.02 11.83 1.83
CA LEU A 363 -26.87 12.57 2.40
C LEU A 363 -27.28 13.88 3.10
N GLY A 364 -28.51 14.35 2.90
CA GLY A 364 -29.06 15.49 3.66
C GLY A 364 -29.52 15.16 5.08
N GLU A 365 -29.76 13.87 5.36
CA GLU A 365 -30.30 13.41 6.65
C GLU A 365 -29.32 12.50 7.40
N PHE A 366 -28.46 11.76 6.69
CA PHE A 366 -27.56 10.75 7.26
C PHE A 366 -26.12 10.96 6.82
N ALA A 367 -25.18 10.68 7.72
CA ALA A 367 -23.77 10.54 7.36
C ALA A 367 -23.53 9.23 6.59
N LEU A 368 -22.48 9.18 5.78
CA LEU A 368 -22.19 8.06 4.87
C LEU A 368 -22.07 6.70 5.59
N GLY A 369 -21.40 6.68 6.75
CA GLY A 369 -21.29 5.47 7.56
C GLY A 369 -22.62 5.03 8.18
N GLU A 370 -23.53 5.97 8.49
CA GLU A 370 -24.88 5.63 8.96
C GLU A 370 -25.72 4.98 7.85
N LEU A 371 -25.55 5.43 6.59
CA LEU A 371 -26.18 4.79 5.43
C LEU A 371 -25.67 3.36 5.27
N TRP A 372 -24.39 3.13 5.52
CA TRP A 372 -23.81 1.79 5.49
C TRP A 372 -24.36 0.89 6.61
N GLU A 373 -24.37 1.34 7.86
CA GLU A 373 -24.96 0.59 9.00
C GLU A 373 -26.43 0.24 8.78
N LYS A 374 -27.18 1.14 8.16
CA LYS A 374 -28.60 0.94 7.82
C LYS A 374 -28.81 0.05 6.59
N ASN A 375 -27.75 -0.46 5.95
CA ASN A 375 -27.78 -1.23 4.69
C ASN A 375 -28.47 -0.49 3.53
N LEU A 376 -28.42 0.85 3.52
CA LEU A 376 -28.96 1.67 2.43
C LEU A 376 -27.96 1.78 1.27
N ILE A 377 -26.70 1.54 1.52
CA ILE A 377 -25.67 1.32 0.51
C ILE A 377 -25.23 -0.15 0.52
N ARG A 378 -24.71 -0.64 -0.61
CA ARG A 378 -24.18 -2.01 -0.74
C ARG A 378 -23.05 -2.26 0.26
N ALA A 379 -22.60 -3.51 0.34
CA ALA A 379 -21.51 -3.94 1.23
C ALA A 379 -21.92 -3.97 2.71
N ARG A 380 -22.78 -4.91 3.06
CA ARG A 380 -23.24 -5.09 4.46
C ARG A 380 -22.07 -5.10 5.43
N PRO A 381 -22.18 -4.38 6.58
CA PRO A 381 -21.15 -4.35 7.61
C PRO A 381 -20.87 -5.71 8.24
#